data_b376e8362cc8c70ae80ce8ddb052f952
#
_entry.id   b376e8362cc8c70ae80ce8ddb052f952
#
_cell.length_a   1.000
_cell.length_b   1.000
_cell.length_c   1.000
_cell.angle_alpha   90.00
_cell.angle_beta   90.00
_cell.angle_gamma   90.00
#
_symmetry.space_group_name_H-M   'P 1'
#
loop_
_entity.id
_entity.type
_entity.pdbx_description
1 polymer ?
#
loop_
_entity_poly.entity_id
_entity_poly.type
_entity_poly.pdbx_seq_one_letter_code
_entity_poly.pdbx_strand_id
1 'polypeptide(L)'
;MAAILAKKLGMTQRFLDDGRVERVTVLEAGPCPVTAIRTKERDGYEAVQLAFGACKEKVLTKAELGHLKKADASAHRHLAEFRDEAGELLMGETVTVAAFEPGQIVKVSGKSKGKGTQGTIKRHNFASGPKSHGSHNVRAPGSIGASAWPARVAKGIRGPGRMGGKRVTQKGLEIVEIMAPRNLMMVRGSVPGPTGSTVEVRTDA
;
A
#
# COMPACT_ATOMS: atom_id res chain seq x y z
N MET A 1 -16.21 4.09 -8.27
CA MET A 1 -15.46 3.46 -7.16
C MET A 1 -14.77 4.53 -6.34
N ALA A 2 -14.70 4.41 -5.01
CA ALA A 2 -14.02 5.40 -4.19
C ALA A 2 -12.55 5.02 -3.96
N ALA A 3 -11.66 6.00 -4.08
CA ALA A 3 -10.22 5.84 -3.80
C ALA A 3 -9.71 7.02 -2.99
N ILE A 4 -8.80 6.77 -2.05
CA ILE A 4 -8.23 7.81 -1.20
C ILE A 4 -6.81 7.44 -0.77
N LEU A 5 -5.99 8.46 -0.53
CA LEU A 5 -4.70 8.29 0.13
C LEU A 5 -4.86 8.45 1.63
N ALA A 6 -4.18 7.59 2.38
CA ALA A 6 -4.23 7.60 3.83
C ALA A 6 -2.86 7.38 4.45
N LYS A 7 -2.70 7.79 5.70
CA LYS A 7 -1.52 7.54 6.53
C LYS A 7 -1.87 6.53 7.61
N LYS A 8 -1.08 5.48 7.73
CA LYS A 8 -1.24 4.48 8.78
C LYS A 8 -0.81 5.07 10.13
N LEU A 9 -1.74 5.25 11.04
CA LEU A 9 -1.44 5.73 12.39
C LEU A 9 -0.98 4.61 13.32
N GLY A 10 -1.64 3.45 13.24
CA GLY A 10 -1.31 2.31 14.09
C GLY A 10 -2.35 1.21 14.03
N MET A 11 -2.22 0.27 14.94
CA MET A 11 -3.23 -0.79 15.15
C MET A 11 -3.72 -0.71 16.59
N THR A 12 -5.01 -0.97 16.75
CA THR A 12 -5.67 -1.04 18.05
C THR A 12 -6.70 -2.17 18.04
N GLN A 13 -7.41 -2.30 19.10
CA GLN A 13 -8.55 -3.21 19.22
C GLN A 13 -9.82 -2.42 19.54
N ARG A 14 -10.93 -2.90 19.01
CA ARG A 14 -12.27 -2.40 19.29
C ARG A 14 -13.07 -3.49 19.98
N PHE A 15 -13.77 -3.12 21.04
CA PHE A 15 -14.70 -4.00 21.74
C PHE A 15 -16.08 -3.78 21.12
N LEU A 16 -16.72 -4.87 20.70
CA LEU A 16 -18.08 -4.88 20.21
C LEU A 16 -19.06 -5.08 21.37
N ASP A 17 -20.31 -4.71 21.17
CA ASP A 17 -21.37 -4.83 22.18
C ASP A 17 -21.64 -6.29 22.59
N ASP A 18 -21.31 -7.24 21.73
CA ASP A 18 -21.41 -8.69 21.97
C ASP A 18 -20.19 -9.26 22.74
N GLY A 19 -19.28 -8.41 23.22
CA GLY A 19 -18.07 -8.79 23.95
C GLY A 19 -16.92 -9.30 23.07
N ARG A 20 -17.08 -9.40 21.75
CA ARG A 20 -15.99 -9.75 20.83
C ARG A 20 -15.01 -8.60 20.66
N VAL A 21 -13.74 -8.97 20.42
CA VAL A 21 -12.66 -8.01 20.21
C VAL A 21 -12.25 -8.05 18.75
N GLU A 22 -12.36 -6.92 18.06
CA GLU A 22 -11.88 -6.76 16.69
C GLU A 22 -10.53 -6.04 16.64
N ARG A 23 -9.60 -6.59 15.87
CA ARG A 23 -8.32 -5.96 15.60
C ARG A 23 -8.47 -5.01 14.43
N VAL A 24 -8.21 -3.72 14.63
CA VAL A 24 -8.37 -2.69 13.62
C VAL A 24 -7.09 -1.93 13.39
N THR A 25 -6.89 -1.50 12.15
CA THR A 25 -5.85 -0.52 11.78
C THR A 25 -6.52 0.84 11.63
N VAL A 26 -5.97 1.85 12.28
CA VAL A 26 -6.42 3.24 12.18
C VAL A 26 -5.65 3.93 11.08
N LEU A 27 -6.38 4.50 10.14
CA LEU A 27 -5.87 5.26 9.01
C LEU A 27 -6.37 6.70 9.10
N GLU A 28 -5.47 7.67 8.91
CA GLU A 28 -5.80 9.07 8.66
C GLU A 28 -5.98 9.22 7.14
N ALA A 29 -7.23 9.31 6.68
CA ALA A 29 -7.60 9.24 5.26
C ALA A 29 -8.09 10.60 4.76
N GLY A 30 -7.30 11.20 3.88
CA GLY A 30 -7.60 12.53 3.32
C GLY A 30 -7.36 13.69 4.30
N PRO A 31 -7.78 14.91 3.94
CA PRO A 31 -8.35 15.29 2.64
C PRO A 31 -7.35 15.15 1.49
N CYS A 32 -7.83 14.74 0.31
CA CYS A 32 -7.01 14.51 -0.88
C CYS A 32 -7.52 15.38 -2.04
N PRO A 33 -6.89 16.50 -2.38
CA PRO A 33 -7.25 17.27 -3.56
C PRO A 33 -6.88 16.53 -4.85
N VAL A 34 -7.74 16.67 -5.86
CA VAL A 34 -7.52 16.17 -7.23
C VAL A 34 -6.56 17.12 -7.94
N THR A 35 -5.38 16.64 -8.28
CA THR A 35 -4.31 17.45 -8.89
C THR A 35 -4.21 17.30 -10.40
N ALA A 36 -4.67 16.20 -10.95
CA ALA A 36 -4.76 16.00 -12.40
C ALA A 36 -5.78 14.91 -12.73
N ILE A 37 -6.40 15.07 -13.90
CA ILE A 37 -7.26 14.06 -14.51
C ILE A 37 -6.58 13.62 -15.81
N ARG A 38 -6.36 12.32 -15.96
CA ARG A 38 -5.81 11.69 -17.16
C ARG A 38 -6.95 11.23 -18.05
N THR A 39 -6.88 11.55 -19.32
CA THR A 39 -7.87 11.17 -20.32
C THR A 39 -7.24 10.27 -21.37
N LYS A 40 -8.04 9.37 -21.92
CA LYS A 40 -7.59 8.40 -22.93
C LYS A 40 -7.02 9.06 -24.20
N GLU A 41 -7.61 10.19 -24.57
CA GLU A 41 -7.21 10.93 -25.78
C GLU A 41 -5.84 11.59 -25.63
N ARG A 42 -5.54 12.17 -24.47
CA ARG A 42 -4.30 12.92 -24.23
C ARG A 42 -3.18 12.04 -23.67
N ASP A 43 -3.50 11.19 -22.71
CA ASP A 43 -2.52 10.45 -21.90
C ASP A 43 -2.49 8.95 -22.24
N GLY A 44 -3.43 8.45 -23.05
CA GLY A 44 -3.55 7.04 -23.43
C GLY A 44 -4.20 6.13 -22.39
N TYR A 45 -4.57 6.67 -21.24
CA TYR A 45 -5.27 5.96 -20.16
C TYR A 45 -6.09 6.94 -19.32
N GLU A 46 -7.07 6.41 -18.60
CA GLU A 46 -7.90 7.17 -17.67
C GLU A 46 -7.41 6.99 -16.24
N ALA A 47 -7.23 8.10 -15.51
CA ALA A 47 -6.85 8.08 -14.10
C ALA A 47 -7.13 9.44 -13.44
N VAL A 48 -7.34 9.40 -12.12
CA VAL A 48 -7.37 10.59 -11.27
C VAL A 48 -6.12 10.62 -10.42
N GLN A 49 -5.43 11.74 -10.38
CA GLN A 49 -4.28 11.95 -9.51
C GLN A 49 -4.73 12.67 -8.25
N LEU A 50 -4.50 12.05 -7.10
CA LEU A 50 -4.78 12.61 -5.78
C LEU A 50 -3.48 13.03 -5.10
N ALA A 51 -3.54 14.14 -4.35
CA ALA A 51 -2.46 14.58 -3.49
C ALA A 51 -2.79 14.33 -2.02
N PHE A 52 -1.77 14.08 -1.20
CA PHE A 52 -1.91 13.82 0.23
C PHE A 52 -0.70 14.24 1.04
N GLY A 53 -0.92 14.60 2.30
CA GLY A 53 0.13 14.95 3.25
C GLY A 53 0.66 16.36 2.99
N ALA A 54 -0.01 17.36 3.57
CA ALA A 54 0.42 18.75 3.50
C ALA A 54 1.86 18.93 3.99
N CYS A 55 2.63 19.74 3.30
CA CYS A 55 4.04 20.01 3.62
C CYS A 55 4.39 21.47 3.34
N LYS A 56 5.57 21.89 3.81
CA LYS A 56 6.08 23.22 3.52
C LYS A 56 6.57 23.29 2.06
N GLU A 57 6.32 24.38 1.36
CA GLU A 57 6.75 24.56 -0.04
C GLU A 57 8.23 24.32 -0.29
N LYS A 58 9.10 24.67 0.70
CA LYS A 58 10.55 24.44 0.62
C LYS A 58 10.98 22.97 0.51
N VAL A 59 10.08 22.02 0.76
CA VAL A 59 10.34 20.58 0.68
C VAL A 59 10.14 20.08 -0.75
N LEU A 60 9.40 20.83 -1.57
CA LEU A 60 9.06 20.49 -2.94
C LEU A 60 9.97 21.21 -3.93
N THR A 61 10.17 20.59 -5.08
CA THR A 61 10.85 21.22 -6.21
C THR A 61 9.94 22.25 -6.88
N LYS A 62 10.55 23.20 -7.63
CA LYS A 62 9.77 24.21 -8.40
C LYS A 62 8.81 23.57 -9.40
N ALA A 63 9.18 22.42 -9.98
CA ALA A 63 8.33 21.68 -10.91
C ALA A 63 7.10 21.09 -10.21
N GLU A 64 7.27 20.47 -9.05
CA GLU A 64 6.15 19.93 -8.24
C GLU A 64 5.21 21.04 -7.76
N LEU A 65 5.76 22.18 -7.32
CA LEU A 65 4.96 23.35 -6.96
C LEU A 65 4.16 23.89 -8.16
N GLY A 66 4.77 23.94 -9.34
CA GLY A 66 4.08 24.36 -10.57
C GLY A 66 2.95 23.41 -10.96
N HIS A 67 3.15 22.10 -10.75
CA HIS A 67 2.12 21.09 -10.98
C HIS A 67 0.93 21.24 -10.02
N LEU A 68 1.19 21.42 -8.72
CA LEU A 68 0.15 21.61 -7.71
C LEU A 68 -0.61 22.94 -7.88
N LYS A 69 0.10 24.02 -8.21
CA LYS A 69 -0.52 25.33 -8.49
C LYS A 69 -1.50 25.30 -9.66
N LYS A 70 -1.26 24.46 -10.67
CA LYS A 70 -2.18 24.31 -11.80
C LYS A 70 -3.56 23.76 -11.37
N ALA A 71 -3.63 23.05 -10.26
CA ALA A 71 -4.83 22.47 -9.68
C ALA A 71 -5.36 23.26 -8.46
N ASP A 72 -4.84 24.48 -8.21
CA ASP A 72 -5.12 25.29 -7.01
C ASP A 72 -4.90 24.52 -5.69
N ALA A 73 -4.06 23.48 -5.72
CA ALA A 73 -3.76 22.66 -4.57
C ALA A 73 -2.58 23.23 -3.78
N SER A 74 -2.68 23.23 -2.46
CA SER A 74 -1.57 23.56 -1.57
C SER A 74 -0.42 22.55 -1.69
N ALA A 75 0.72 22.83 -1.05
CA ALA A 75 1.89 21.96 -1.10
C ALA A 75 1.63 20.62 -0.44
N HIS A 76 1.65 19.53 -1.21
CA HIS A 76 1.44 18.15 -0.78
C HIS A 76 2.62 17.27 -1.16
N ARG A 77 3.01 16.35 -0.27
CA ARG A 77 4.21 15.53 -0.44
C ARG A 77 3.99 14.28 -1.30
N HIS A 78 2.80 13.70 -1.24
CA HIS A 78 2.50 12.43 -1.88
C HIS A 78 1.49 12.64 -3.00
N LEU A 79 1.83 12.16 -4.20
CA LEU A 79 0.96 12.13 -5.35
C LEU A 79 0.79 10.66 -5.77
N ALA A 80 -0.42 10.24 -6.05
CA ALA A 80 -0.68 8.91 -6.60
C ALA A 80 -1.84 8.95 -7.60
N GLU A 81 -1.73 8.13 -8.63
CA GLU A 81 -2.76 7.98 -9.66
C GLU A 81 -3.61 6.75 -9.41
N PHE A 82 -4.89 6.93 -9.53
CA PHE A 82 -5.90 5.89 -9.41
C PHE A 82 -6.53 5.68 -10.78
N ARG A 83 -6.21 4.55 -11.41
CA ARG A 83 -6.77 4.17 -12.71
C ARG A 83 -8.19 3.66 -12.52
N ASP A 84 -9.00 3.80 -13.56
CA ASP A 84 -10.40 3.34 -13.63
C ASP A 84 -11.36 4.02 -12.63
N GLU A 85 -10.92 5.10 -12.00
CA GLU A 85 -11.67 5.83 -10.99
C GLU A 85 -11.91 7.30 -11.40
N ALA A 86 -11.69 7.59 -12.67
CA ALA A 86 -11.84 8.94 -13.24
C ALA A 86 -13.29 9.46 -13.29
N GLY A 87 -14.23 8.86 -12.59
CA GLY A 87 -15.59 9.29 -12.45
C GLY A 87 -15.89 10.77 -12.79
N GLU A 88 -16.86 11.36 -12.18
CA GLU A 88 -17.26 12.77 -12.37
C GLU A 88 -16.42 13.78 -11.56
N LEU A 89 -15.24 13.35 -11.04
CA LEU A 89 -14.37 14.23 -10.24
C LEU A 89 -13.75 15.35 -11.09
N LEU A 90 -13.80 16.56 -10.57
CA LEU A 90 -13.20 17.74 -11.20
C LEU A 90 -11.82 18.05 -10.60
N MET A 91 -10.96 18.68 -11.40
CA MET A 91 -9.66 19.16 -10.93
C MET A 91 -9.84 20.22 -9.84
N GLY A 92 -9.11 20.10 -8.72
CA GLY A 92 -9.26 20.96 -7.54
C GLY A 92 -10.29 20.46 -6.52
N GLU A 93 -11.14 19.50 -6.88
CA GLU A 93 -12.08 18.89 -5.93
C GLU A 93 -11.34 18.11 -4.85
N THR A 94 -11.90 18.03 -3.65
CA THR A 94 -11.27 17.36 -2.51
C THR A 94 -12.03 16.09 -2.14
N VAL A 95 -11.36 14.95 -2.27
CA VAL A 95 -11.87 13.65 -1.81
C VAL A 95 -11.63 13.51 -0.32
N THR A 96 -12.68 13.21 0.43
CA THR A 96 -12.64 13.00 1.88
C THR A 96 -13.04 11.59 2.25
N VAL A 97 -12.88 11.25 3.52
CA VAL A 97 -13.28 9.95 4.07
C VAL A 97 -14.78 9.67 3.94
N ALA A 98 -15.58 10.72 3.77
CA ALA A 98 -17.04 10.62 3.60
C ALA A 98 -17.48 9.92 2.29
N ALA A 99 -16.54 9.71 1.35
CA ALA A 99 -16.78 8.92 0.14
C ALA A 99 -16.89 7.40 0.40
N PHE A 100 -16.66 6.97 1.63
CA PHE A 100 -16.71 5.57 2.05
C PHE A 100 -17.79 5.36 3.10
N GLU A 101 -18.28 4.12 3.21
CA GLU A 101 -19.30 3.73 4.17
C GLU A 101 -18.79 2.62 5.11
N PRO A 102 -19.24 2.62 6.39
CA PRO A 102 -18.98 1.48 7.29
C PRO A 102 -19.56 0.18 6.72
N GLY A 103 -18.86 -0.94 6.91
CA GLY A 103 -19.21 -2.23 6.33
C GLY A 103 -18.70 -2.45 4.89
N GLN A 104 -18.24 -1.41 4.21
CA GLN A 104 -17.71 -1.51 2.85
C GLN A 104 -16.38 -2.29 2.84
N ILE A 105 -16.22 -3.16 1.81
CA ILE A 105 -14.99 -3.92 1.62
C ILE A 105 -14.02 -3.10 0.76
N VAL A 106 -12.77 -3.01 1.23
CA VAL A 106 -11.70 -2.24 0.58
C VAL A 106 -10.44 -3.07 0.37
N LYS A 107 -9.65 -2.66 -0.60
CA LYS A 107 -8.27 -3.09 -0.80
C LYS A 107 -7.31 -1.97 -0.45
N VAL A 108 -6.29 -2.32 0.33
CA VAL A 108 -5.29 -1.35 0.79
C VAL A 108 -3.92 -1.73 0.25
N SER A 109 -3.33 -0.82 -0.53
CA SER A 109 -2.00 -0.98 -1.10
C SER A 109 -0.99 -0.10 -0.36
N GLY A 110 0.18 -0.67 -0.08
CA GLY A 110 1.25 0.08 0.58
C GLY A 110 2.61 -0.58 0.42
N LYS A 111 3.66 0.13 0.79
CA LYS A 111 5.03 -0.39 0.78
C LYS A 111 5.27 -1.22 2.04
N SER A 112 5.52 -2.51 1.89
CA SER A 112 5.78 -3.42 3.01
C SER A 112 7.09 -3.07 3.75
N LYS A 113 7.18 -3.45 5.03
CA LYS A 113 8.40 -3.28 5.81
C LYS A 113 9.58 -3.98 5.14
N GLY A 114 10.70 -3.28 4.96
CA GLY A 114 11.94 -3.88 4.47
C GLY A 114 12.54 -4.83 5.51
N LYS A 115 13.08 -5.97 5.05
CA LYS A 115 13.75 -6.97 5.89
C LYS A 115 15.21 -7.19 5.47
N GLY A 116 15.73 -6.34 4.57
CA GLY A 116 17.07 -6.47 4.00
C GLY A 116 17.21 -7.67 3.09
N THR A 117 18.45 -8.12 2.86
CA THR A 117 18.76 -9.34 2.12
C THR A 117 18.53 -10.55 3.04
N GLN A 118 17.71 -11.49 2.60
CA GLN A 118 17.33 -12.68 3.36
C GLN A 118 17.65 -13.94 2.58
N GLY A 119 18.05 -15.01 3.31
CA GLY A 119 18.22 -16.34 2.78
C GLY A 119 16.88 -17.01 2.45
N THR A 120 16.96 -18.16 1.77
CA THR A 120 15.81 -18.90 1.26
C THR A 120 14.83 -19.36 2.34
N ILE A 121 15.34 -19.71 3.53
CA ILE A 121 14.50 -20.12 4.66
C ILE A 121 13.51 -19.02 5.06
N LYS A 122 14.00 -17.79 5.29
CA LYS A 122 13.14 -16.67 5.71
C LYS A 122 12.34 -16.07 4.56
N ARG A 123 12.94 -16.01 3.36
CA ARG A 123 12.31 -15.38 2.20
C ARG A 123 11.25 -16.25 1.54
N HIS A 124 11.46 -17.56 1.51
CA HIS A 124 10.62 -18.53 0.77
C HIS A 124 10.11 -19.70 1.60
N ASN A 125 10.36 -19.70 2.91
CA ASN A 125 9.95 -20.76 3.85
C ASN A 125 10.55 -22.13 3.50
N PHE A 126 11.81 -22.18 3.03
CA PHE A 126 12.51 -23.44 2.81
C PHE A 126 12.75 -24.14 4.14
N ALA A 127 12.67 -25.47 4.14
CA ALA A 127 13.05 -26.26 5.30
C ALA A 127 14.55 -26.08 5.60
N SER A 128 14.90 -26.07 6.89
CA SER A 128 16.30 -26.15 7.31
C SER A 128 16.70 -27.60 7.43
N GLY A 129 17.97 -27.88 7.15
CA GLY A 129 18.54 -29.22 7.43
C GLY A 129 18.74 -29.49 8.93
N PRO A 130 19.05 -30.74 9.31
CA PRO A 130 19.36 -31.10 10.70
C PRO A 130 20.52 -30.28 11.24
N LYS A 131 20.47 -29.91 12.52
CA LYS A 131 21.54 -29.17 13.21
C LYS A 131 22.57 -30.10 13.86
N SER A 132 22.33 -31.40 13.89
CA SER A 132 23.13 -32.45 14.48
C SER A 132 23.21 -33.64 13.53
N HIS A 133 23.76 -34.78 13.99
CA HIS A 133 23.90 -36.01 13.21
C HIS A 133 24.81 -35.84 11.96
N GLY A 134 25.86 -34.99 12.05
CA GLY A 134 26.84 -34.80 10.99
C GLY A 134 26.38 -34.00 9.77
N SER A 135 25.25 -33.34 9.84
CA SER A 135 24.78 -32.51 8.72
C SER A 135 25.59 -31.24 8.57
N HIS A 136 26.13 -31.01 7.37
CA HIS A 136 26.80 -29.76 6.97
C HIS A 136 25.87 -28.77 6.27
N ASN A 137 24.68 -29.20 5.83
CA ASN A 137 23.72 -28.41 5.04
C ASN A 137 22.58 -27.90 5.92
N VAL A 138 22.85 -27.06 6.93
CA VAL A 138 21.84 -26.56 7.86
C VAL A 138 20.94 -25.47 7.21
N ARG A 139 21.55 -24.54 6.49
CA ARG A 139 20.84 -23.37 5.93
C ARG A 139 21.02 -23.22 4.42
N ALA A 140 21.62 -24.17 3.76
CA ALA A 140 21.83 -24.14 2.32
C ALA A 140 20.50 -24.29 1.55
N PRO A 141 20.37 -23.67 0.37
CA PRO A 141 19.15 -23.75 -0.43
C PRO A 141 18.91 -25.15 -1.04
N GLY A 142 19.94 -26.03 -1.09
CA GLY A 142 19.88 -27.30 -1.77
C GLY A 142 20.13 -27.17 -3.27
N SER A 143 19.64 -28.13 -4.05
CA SER A 143 19.79 -28.13 -5.50
C SER A 143 19.12 -26.92 -6.14
N ILE A 144 19.79 -26.34 -7.13
CA ILE A 144 19.29 -25.16 -7.88
C ILE A 144 18.92 -25.48 -9.34
N GLY A 145 19.04 -26.74 -9.75
CA GLY A 145 18.70 -27.18 -11.10
C GLY A 145 19.23 -28.57 -11.44
N ALA A 146 19.01 -28.98 -12.69
CA ALA A 146 19.55 -30.20 -13.27
C ALA A 146 21.06 -30.04 -13.57
N SER A 147 21.71 -31.12 -13.94
CA SER A 147 23.17 -31.21 -14.15
C SER A 147 23.60 -30.55 -15.50
N ALA A 148 24.44 -31.22 -16.26
CA ALA A 148 25.05 -30.71 -17.49
C ALA A 148 24.05 -30.32 -18.57
N TRP A 149 22.84 -30.84 -18.56
CA TRP A 149 21.75 -30.44 -19.40
C TRP A 149 20.54 -29.99 -18.54
N PRO A 150 19.96 -28.79 -18.72
CA PRO A 150 20.18 -27.74 -19.74
C PRO A 150 21.34 -26.77 -19.43
N ALA A 151 22.23 -27.07 -18.48
CA ALA A 151 23.41 -26.28 -18.11
C ALA A 151 23.09 -24.80 -17.68
N ARG A 152 21.93 -24.61 -17.13
CA ARG A 152 21.47 -23.28 -16.64
C ARG A 152 20.53 -23.44 -15.45
N VAL A 153 20.44 -22.38 -14.65
CA VAL A 153 19.40 -22.25 -13.62
C VAL A 153 18.15 -21.65 -14.25
N ALA A 154 16.99 -22.26 -14.01
CA ALA A 154 15.73 -21.76 -14.56
C ALA A 154 15.38 -20.36 -14.04
N LYS A 155 14.78 -19.51 -14.90
CA LYS A 155 14.28 -18.21 -14.47
C LYS A 155 13.17 -18.38 -13.41
N GLY A 156 13.13 -17.47 -12.43
CA GLY A 156 12.11 -17.51 -11.38
C GLY A 156 12.39 -18.45 -10.22
N ILE A 157 13.56 -19.13 -10.16
CA ILE A 157 13.93 -19.95 -9.02
C ILE A 157 13.91 -19.15 -7.71
N ARG A 158 13.43 -19.79 -6.65
CA ARG A 158 13.32 -19.17 -5.32
C ARG A 158 14.68 -19.11 -4.64
N GLY A 159 15.40 -18.00 -4.82
CA GLY A 159 16.74 -17.77 -4.27
C GLY A 159 16.76 -16.71 -3.16
N PRO A 160 17.93 -16.53 -2.52
CA PRO A 160 18.16 -15.45 -1.56
C PRO A 160 18.04 -14.08 -2.27
N GLY A 161 17.85 -13.03 -1.49
CA GLY A 161 17.81 -11.67 -2.01
C GLY A 161 16.96 -10.74 -1.15
N ARG A 162 16.71 -9.53 -1.66
CA ARG A 162 15.98 -8.50 -0.92
C ARG A 162 14.55 -8.93 -0.62
N MET A 163 14.14 -8.81 0.64
CA MET A 163 12.81 -9.12 1.13
C MET A 163 12.14 -7.87 1.68
N GLY A 164 10.86 -7.69 1.36
CA GLY A 164 10.09 -6.51 1.75
C GLY A 164 10.49 -5.25 0.96
N GLY A 165 9.97 -4.09 1.38
CA GLY A 165 10.15 -2.83 0.66
C GLY A 165 9.48 -2.81 -0.71
N LYS A 166 8.54 -3.71 -0.98
CA LYS A 166 7.76 -3.82 -2.20
C LYS A 166 6.33 -3.35 -1.96
N ARG A 167 5.66 -2.88 -3.02
CA ARG A 167 4.23 -2.63 -2.98
C ARG A 167 3.49 -3.95 -2.78
N VAL A 168 2.61 -3.97 -1.79
CA VAL A 168 1.75 -5.12 -1.45
C VAL A 168 0.34 -4.60 -1.29
N THR A 169 -0.63 -5.34 -1.81
CA THR A 169 -2.05 -5.04 -1.69
C THR A 169 -2.70 -6.09 -0.80
N GLN A 170 -3.35 -5.65 0.26
CA GLN A 170 -4.23 -6.47 1.08
C GLN A 170 -5.66 -6.22 0.63
N LYS A 171 -6.34 -7.27 0.21
CA LYS A 171 -7.75 -7.24 -0.25
C LYS A 171 -8.68 -7.73 0.84
N GLY A 172 -9.98 -7.45 0.67
CA GLY A 172 -11.03 -7.98 1.53
C GLY A 172 -11.00 -7.41 2.96
N LEU A 173 -10.58 -6.16 3.12
CA LEU A 173 -10.60 -5.48 4.40
C LEU A 173 -11.91 -4.72 4.55
N GLU A 174 -12.61 -4.96 5.66
CA GLU A 174 -13.86 -4.30 6.00
C GLU A 174 -13.60 -2.98 6.73
N ILE A 175 -14.32 -1.93 6.36
CA ILE A 175 -14.34 -0.66 7.10
C ILE A 175 -15.26 -0.83 8.30
N VAL A 176 -14.70 -0.74 9.50
CA VAL A 176 -15.45 -0.92 10.74
C VAL A 176 -16.11 0.38 11.17
N GLU A 177 -15.39 1.50 11.05
CA GLU A 177 -15.87 2.80 11.50
C GLU A 177 -15.22 3.94 10.74
N ILE A 178 -15.95 5.03 10.54
CA ILE A 178 -15.49 6.26 9.91
C ILE A 178 -15.78 7.44 10.83
N MET A 179 -14.76 8.20 11.16
CA MET A 179 -14.85 9.44 11.94
C MET A 179 -14.53 10.63 11.02
N ALA A 180 -15.51 11.09 10.26
CA ALA A 180 -15.35 12.17 9.29
C ALA A 180 -14.76 13.48 9.86
N PRO A 181 -15.13 13.96 11.05
CA PRO A 181 -14.56 15.19 11.63
C PRO A 181 -13.05 15.13 11.89
N ARG A 182 -12.51 13.91 12.04
CA ARG A 182 -11.08 13.67 12.31
C ARG A 182 -10.34 13.07 11.12
N ASN A 183 -11.01 12.87 9.99
CA ASN A 183 -10.50 12.16 8.81
C ASN A 183 -9.94 10.77 9.14
N LEU A 184 -10.56 10.06 10.10
CA LEU A 184 -10.13 8.73 10.52
C LEU A 184 -11.03 7.66 9.93
N MET A 185 -10.38 6.59 9.48
CA MET A 185 -11.00 5.36 9.01
C MET A 185 -10.41 4.18 9.78
N MET A 186 -11.23 3.32 10.34
CA MET A 186 -10.83 2.08 10.98
C MET A 186 -11.11 0.91 10.05
N VAL A 187 -10.07 0.16 9.72
CA VAL A 187 -10.15 -1.00 8.83
C VAL A 187 -9.83 -2.26 9.61
N ARG A 188 -10.65 -3.30 9.45
CA ARG A 188 -10.49 -4.60 10.12
C ARG A 188 -9.26 -5.32 9.60
N GLY A 189 -8.33 -5.65 10.51
CA GLY A 189 -7.13 -6.41 10.17
C GLY A 189 -5.88 -5.56 9.97
N SER A 190 -4.86 -6.16 9.35
CA SER A 190 -3.55 -5.55 9.16
C SER A 190 -3.41 -4.88 7.80
N VAL A 191 -2.74 -3.73 7.78
CA VAL A 191 -2.43 -2.94 6.58
C VAL A 191 -0.92 -2.97 6.31
N PRO A 192 -0.47 -3.06 5.06
CA PRO A 192 0.95 -3.06 4.71
C PRO A 192 1.69 -1.82 5.21
N GLY A 193 2.96 -1.97 5.55
CA GLY A 193 3.85 -0.88 5.91
C GLY A 193 4.02 -0.63 7.41
N PRO A 194 4.99 0.22 7.80
CA PRO A 194 5.16 0.69 9.15
C PRO A 194 4.11 1.76 9.52
N THR A 195 4.02 2.09 10.80
CA THR A 195 3.31 3.28 11.27
C THR A 195 3.91 4.53 10.61
N GLY A 196 3.06 5.48 10.23
CA GLY A 196 3.45 6.69 9.52
C GLY A 196 3.61 6.52 8.00
N SER A 197 3.49 5.31 7.44
CA SER A 197 3.54 5.10 5.99
C SER A 197 2.26 5.53 5.30
N THR A 198 2.40 6.05 4.09
CA THR A 198 1.27 6.34 3.19
C THR A 198 0.79 5.05 2.55
N VAL A 199 -0.52 4.89 2.46
CA VAL A 199 -1.22 3.76 1.84
C VAL A 199 -2.33 4.28 0.92
N GLU A 200 -2.65 3.50 -0.09
CA GLU A 200 -3.75 3.73 -1.02
C GLU A 200 -4.91 2.84 -0.61
N VAL A 201 -6.07 3.43 -0.37
CA VAL A 201 -7.31 2.71 -0.06
C VAL A 201 -8.24 2.82 -1.26
N ARG A 202 -8.80 1.70 -1.70
CA ARG A 202 -9.77 1.62 -2.81
C ARG A 202 -10.88 0.67 -2.45
N THR A 203 -12.07 0.91 -2.94
CA THR A 203 -13.15 -0.08 -2.87
C THR A 203 -12.73 -1.36 -3.61
N ASP A 204 -13.01 -2.51 -3.01
CA ASP A 204 -12.81 -3.82 -3.67
C ASP A 204 -14.15 -4.20 -4.31
N ALA A 205 -14.27 -3.88 -5.60
CA ALA A 205 -15.41 -4.24 -6.41
C ALA A 205 -15.19 -5.58 -7.07
#